data_531300a6a1d8b1230c35400ec4f9ed71
#
_entry.id   531300a6a1d8b1230c35400ec4f9ed71
#
_cell.length_a   1.000
_cell.length_b   1.000
_cell.length_c   1.000
_cell.angle_alpha   90.00
_cell.angle_beta   90.00
_cell.angle_gamma   90.00
#
_symmetry.space_group_name_H-M   'P 1'
#
loop_
_entity.id
_entity.type
_entity.pdbx_description
1 polymer ?
#
loop_
_entity_poly.entity_id
_entity_poly.type
_entity_poly.pdbx_seq_one_letter_code
_entity_poly.pdbx_strand_id
1 'polypeptide(L)' 'MDVVKALIEGVTQDLIVFNVEDNGIPIAEAMKRVYSSATFGKLSDSRTGLYRESSSYVYELLKDELVEGKLVQKEL' A
#
# COMPACT_ATOMS: atom_id res chain seq x y z
N MET A 1 2.90 1.99 23.38
CA MET A 1 3.07 1.59 21.98
C MET A 1 1.74 1.69 21.25
N ASP A 2 1.77 2.23 20.07
CA ASP A 2 0.57 2.35 19.27
C ASP A 2 0.48 1.13 18.34
N VAL A 3 -0.41 0.20 18.67
CA VAL A 3 -0.55 -1.04 17.91
C VAL A 3 -1.01 -0.76 16.48
N VAL A 4 -1.94 0.18 16.32
CA VAL A 4 -2.45 0.51 14.99
C VAL A 4 -1.32 1.04 14.12
N LYS A 5 -0.51 1.95 14.67
CA LYS A 5 0.61 2.49 13.93
C LYS A 5 1.60 1.40 13.53
N ALA A 6 1.86 0.46 14.45
CA ALA A 6 2.78 -0.64 14.16
C ALA A 6 2.23 -1.52 13.04
N LEU A 7 0.92 -1.77 13.04
CA LEU A 7 0.30 -2.57 11.98
C LEU A 7 0.40 -1.85 10.63
N ILE A 8 0.14 -0.55 10.62
CA ILE A 8 0.26 0.23 9.40
C ILE A 8 1.68 0.16 8.85
N GLU A 9 2.66 0.30 9.74
CA GLU A 9 4.06 0.25 9.32
C GLU A 9 4.43 -1.11 8.76
N GLY A 10 3.92 -2.18 9.38
CA GLY A 10 4.19 -3.52 8.91
C GLY A 10 3.64 -3.77 7.52
N VAL A 11 2.39 -3.36 7.28
CA VAL A 11 1.81 -3.50 5.94
C VAL A 11 2.57 -2.65 4.95
N THR A 12 2.95 -1.42 5.33
CA THR A 12 3.69 -0.53 4.46
C THR A 12 5.00 -1.17 4.01
N GLN A 13 5.74 -1.77 4.95
CA GLN A 13 6.99 -2.43 4.60
C GLN A 13 6.75 -3.58 3.63
N ASP A 14 5.70 -4.35 3.86
CA ASP A 14 5.36 -5.45 2.96
C ASP A 14 5.06 -4.95 1.56
N LEU A 15 4.34 -3.83 1.46
CA LEU A 15 4.02 -3.25 0.15
C LEU A 15 5.28 -2.87 -0.59
N ILE A 16 6.24 -2.29 0.11
CA ILE A 16 7.50 -1.90 -0.51
C ILE A 16 8.26 -3.12 -1.02
N VAL A 17 8.34 -4.16 -0.20
CA VAL A 17 9.03 -5.38 -0.60
C VAL A 17 8.35 -6.03 -1.80
N PHE A 18 7.02 -6.14 -1.76
CA PHE A 18 6.28 -6.72 -2.87
C PHE A 18 6.52 -5.94 -4.16
N ASN A 19 6.56 -4.62 -4.06
CA ASN A 19 6.75 -3.77 -5.23
C ASN A 19 8.15 -3.97 -5.82
N VAL A 20 9.16 -4.08 -4.97
CA VAL A 20 10.51 -4.36 -5.43
C VAL A 20 10.55 -5.70 -6.16
N GLU A 21 9.95 -6.72 -5.56
CA GLU A 21 10.02 -8.06 -6.12
C GLU A 21 9.24 -8.19 -7.42
N ASP A 22 8.06 -7.58 -7.45
CA ASP A 22 7.20 -7.68 -8.63
C ASP A 22 7.77 -6.94 -9.83
N ASN A 23 8.40 -5.80 -9.60
CA ASN A 23 8.78 -4.91 -10.68
C ASN A 23 10.28 -4.80 -10.91
N GLY A 24 11.08 -5.44 -10.06
CA GLY A 24 12.54 -5.41 -10.21
C GLY A 24 13.10 -4.01 -10.12
N ILE A 25 12.52 -3.17 -9.26
CA ILE A 25 12.95 -1.78 -9.12
C ILE A 25 13.74 -1.61 -7.82
N PRO A 26 14.56 -0.55 -7.74
CA PRO A 26 15.28 -0.27 -6.50
C PRO A 26 14.31 0.04 -5.36
N ILE A 27 14.76 -0.23 -4.14
CA ILE A 27 13.90 -0.01 -2.99
C ILE A 27 13.49 1.46 -2.87
N ALA A 28 14.37 2.39 -3.22
CA ALA A 28 14.03 3.81 -3.16
C ALA A 28 12.86 4.14 -4.08
N GLU A 29 12.85 3.54 -5.25
CA GLU A 29 11.75 3.74 -6.19
C GLU A 29 10.46 3.13 -5.65
N ALA A 30 10.55 1.94 -5.06
CA ALA A 30 9.38 1.29 -4.48
C ALA A 30 8.80 2.13 -3.35
N MET A 31 9.65 2.66 -2.49
CA MET A 31 9.21 3.52 -1.40
C MET A 31 8.47 4.73 -1.93
N LYS A 32 9.02 5.35 -2.97
CA LYS A 32 8.39 6.52 -3.56
C LYS A 32 7.00 6.19 -4.09
N ARG A 33 6.87 5.05 -4.76
CA ARG A 33 5.58 4.63 -5.31
C ARG A 33 4.56 4.39 -4.21
N VAL A 34 4.99 3.70 -3.15
CA VAL A 34 4.08 3.37 -2.05
C VAL A 34 3.65 4.63 -1.32
N TYR A 35 4.61 5.47 -0.93
CA TYR A 35 4.29 6.62 -0.10
C TYR A 35 3.49 7.69 -0.84
N SER A 36 3.56 7.74 -2.16
CA SER A 36 2.80 8.72 -2.92
C SER A 36 1.45 8.20 -3.38
N SER A 37 1.11 6.96 -3.05
CA SER A 37 -0.10 6.33 -3.56
C SER A 37 -1.33 6.70 -2.73
N ALA A 38 -2.49 6.66 -3.38
CA ALA A 38 -3.75 6.84 -2.67
C ALA A 38 -4.02 5.65 -1.76
N THR A 39 -3.54 4.46 -2.14
CA THR A 39 -3.67 3.27 -1.30
C THR A 39 -2.99 3.49 0.04
N PHE A 40 -1.78 4.08 0.04
CA PHE A 40 -1.09 4.39 1.29
C PHE A 40 -1.88 5.40 2.11
N GLY A 41 -2.49 6.38 1.45
CA GLY A 41 -3.32 7.35 2.15
C GLY A 41 -4.44 6.67 2.91
N LYS A 42 -5.10 5.69 2.29
CA LYS A 42 -6.15 4.94 2.96
C LYS A 42 -5.58 4.05 4.06
N LEU A 43 -4.47 3.40 3.80
CA LEU A 43 -3.86 2.52 4.79
C LEU A 43 -3.48 3.29 6.05
N SER A 44 -2.93 4.48 5.89
CA SER A 44 -2.45 5.26 7.03
C SER A 44 -3.59 5.94 7.79
N ASP A 45 -4.79 5.96 7.23
CA ASP A 45 -5.95 6.52 7.92
C ASP A 45 -6.62 5.40 8.70
N SER A 46 -6.45 5.42 10.02
CA SER A 46 -6.94 4.33 10.86
C SER A 46 -8.45 4.14 10.77
N ARG A 47 -9.17 5.17 10.33
CA ARG A 47 -10.63 5.07 10.22
C ARG A 47 -11.08 4.13 9.12
N THR A 48 -10.23 3.90 8.12
CA THR A 48 -10.59 3.00 7.02
C THR A 48 -10.53 1.54 7.43
N GLY A 49 -9.74 1.21 8.46
CA GLY A 49 -9.55 -0.16 8.87
C GLY A 49 -8.72 -0.98 7.90
N LEU A 50 -8.13 -0.35 6.89
CA LEU A 50 -7.39 -1.10 5.88
C LEU A 50 -6.18 -1.81 6.47
N TYR A 51 -5.63 -1.29 7.57
CA TYR A 51 -4.48 -1.90 8.22
C TYR A 51 -4.81 -3.29 8.79
N ARG A 52 -6.08 -3.64 8.89
CA ARG A 52 -6.51 -4.95 9.40
C ARG A 52 -6.51 -6.01 8.31
N GLU A 53 -6.45 -5.59 7.06
CA GLU A 53 -6.45 -6.53 5.95
C GLU A 53 -5.05 -7.10 5.74
N SER A 54 -4.98 -8.22 5.04
CA SER A 54 -3.67 -8.80 4.75
C SER A 54 -2.88 -7.86 3.85
N SER A 55 -1.55 -7.93 3.97
CA SER A 55 -0.69 -7.15 3.09
C SER A 55 -0.93 -7.50 1.63
N SER A 56 -1.23 -8.76 1.34
CA SER A 56 -1.50 -9.18 -0.03
C SER A 56 -2.73 -8.48 -0.59
N TYR A 57 -3.78 -8.35 0.21
CA TYR A 57 -4.98 -7.66 -0.22
C TYR A 57 -4.69 -6.19 -0.50
N VAL A 58 -3.98 -5.54 0.43
CA VAL A 58 -3.65 -4.13 0.26
C VAL A 58 -2.76 -3.94 -0.96
N TYR A 59 -1.86 -4.89 -1.21
CA TYR A 59 -0.99 -4.80 -2.37
C TYR A 59 -1.79 -4.91 -3.68
N GLU A 60 -2.85 -5.71 -3.70
CA GLU A 60 -3.69 -5.76 -4.89
C GLU A 60 -4.29 -4.40 -5.20
N LEU A 61 -4.73 -3.69 -4.15
CA LEU A 61 -5.24 -2.34 -4.35
C LEU A 61 -4.16 -1.42 -4.92
N LEU A 62 -2.95 -1.53 -4.39
CA LEU A 62 -1.85 -0.72 -4.87
C LEU A 62 -1.51 -1.03 -6.32
N LYS A 63 -1.49 -2.31 -6.68
CA LYS A 63 -1.22 -2.70 -8.07
C LYS A 63 -2.24 -2.10 -9.01
N ASP A 64 -3.51 -2.20 -8.64
CA ASP A 64 -4.58 -1.64 -9.47
C ASP A 64 -4.37 -0.14 -9.65
N GLU A 65 -4.03 0.55 -8.58
CA GLU A 65 -3.79 1.97 -8.65
C GLU A 65 -2.62 2.31 -9.57
N LEU A 66 -1.53 1.57 -9.45
CA LEU A 66 -0.33 1.84 -10.24
C LEU A 66 -0.58 1.58 -11.72
N VAL A 67 -1.35 0.56 -12.04
CA VAL A 67 -1.68 0.24 -13.43
C VAL A 67 -2.61 1.30 -14.00
N GLU A 68 -3.62 1.70 -13.24
CA GLU A 68 -4.62 2.65 -13.71
C GLU A 68 -4.15 4.10 -13.60
N GLY A 69 -3.06 4.34 -12.86
CA GLY A 69 -2.60 5.69 -12.62
C GLY A 69 -3.36 6.40 -11.53
N LYS A 70 -4.28 5.72 -10.89
CA LYS A 70 -5.06 6.29 -9.80
C LYS A 70 -5.80 5.17 -9.10
N LEU A 71 -6.30 5.47 -7.91
CA LEU A 71 -7.07 4.49 -7.17
C LEU A 71 -8.39 4.26 -7.90
N VAL A 72 -8.64 3.01 -8.27
CA VAL A 72 -9.86 2.66 -8.98
C VAL A 72 -10.97 2.40 -7.99
N GLN A 73 -12.09 3.04 -8.21
CA GLN A 73 -13.24 2.91 -7.33
C GLN A 73 -14.22 1.96 -7.95
N LYS A 74 -14.06 1.10 -8.58
CA LYS A 74 -14.91 0.04 -9.12
C LYS A 74 -16.40 0.22 -9.02
N GLU A 75 -16.85 1.21 -8.33
CA GLU A 75 -18.27 1.39 -8.23
C GLU A 75 -18.83 1.77 -9.54
N LEU A 76 -18.15 2.59 -10.16
CA LEU A 76 -18.56 3.05 -11.46
C LEU A 76 -20.03 3.14 -11.70
#